data_81764adb04eae44f1c15bb379709205d
#
_entry.id   81764adb04eae44f1c15bb379709205d
#
_cell.length_a   1.000
_cell.length_b   1.000
_cell.length_c   1.000
_cell.angle_alpha   90.00
_cell.angle_beta   90.00
_cell.angle_gamma   90.00
#
_symmetry.space_group_name_H-M   'P 1'
#
loop_
_entity.id
_entity.type
_entity.pdbx_description
1 polymer ?
#
loop_
_entity_poly.entity_id
_entity_poly.type
_entity_poly.pdbx_seq_one_letter_code
_entity_poly.pdbx_strand_id
1 'polypeptide(L)'
;LYSSPFGADGLPSDIPVTLSEYRFDNEKDIKDYLSLVNQIPELFTQVLDFEEERRNADIVSPDFVISDTIDQINQFLNASEENNLLVESFEERLDSLDTLSEDQKASYTANNRLLITNKVFPAYEHLKTALQVSTGSKHTTSDNSTKERLCEYENGQDYYRFLLQSDVGTDMSPEECITALETQLKDTIKAVSYTHLRAHET
;
A
#
# COMPACT_ATOMS: atom_id res chain seq x y z
N LEU A 1 -9.97 -7.99 -14.41
CA LEU A 1 -8.98 -6.95 -14.16
C LEU A 1 -8.15 -7.38 -12.96
N TYR A 2 -6.93 -7.78 -13.19
CA TYR A 2 -6.02 -8.22 -12.14
C TYR A 2 -5.13 -7.02 -11.78
N SER A 3 -5.51 -6.25 -10.75
CA SER A 3 -4.60 -5.25 -10.18
C SER A 3 -3.42 -5.95 -9.50
N SER A 4 -2.22 -5.36 -9.60
CA SER A 4 -1.07 -5.88 -8.87
C SER A 4 -1.26 -5.65 -7.36
N PRO A 5 -0.96 -6.64 -6.50
CA PRO A 5 -0.93 -6.43 -5.06
C PRO A 5 0.32 -5.66 -4.60
N PHE A 6 1.18 -5.24 -5.53
CA PHE A 6 2.46 -4.57 -5.29
C PHE A 6 2.46 -3.16 -5.86
N GLY A 7 3.42 -2.36 -5.44
CA GLY A 7 3.60 -0.96 -5.82
C GLY A 7 3.54 -0.03 -4.63
N ALA A 8 3.42 1.28 -4.88
CA ALA A 8 3.45 2.31 -3.84
C ALA A 8 2.37 2.10 -2.77
N ASP A 9 1.16 1.78 -3.19
CA ASP A 9 0.01 1.47 -2.32
C ASP A 9 -0.28 -0.05 -2.30
N GLY A 10 0.77 -0.86 -2.40
CA GLY A 10 0.66 -2.32 -2.39
C GLY A 10 0.50 -2.89 -0.99
N LEU A 11 -0.02 -4.13 -0.90
CA LEU A 11 -0.28 -4.81 0.38
C LEU A 11 0.90 -4.76 1.37
N PRO A 12 2.18 -4.93 0.95
CA PRO A 12 3.29 -4.90 1.91
C PRO A 12 3.48 -3.56 2.62
N SER A 13 3.15 -2.45 1.99
CA SER A 13 3.20 -1.11 2.59
C SER A 13 1.90 -0.72 3.28
N ASP A 14 0.77 -1.15 2.76
CA ASP A 14 -0.56 -0.77 3.27
C ASP A 14 -0.93 -1.51 4.57
N ILE A 15 -0.57 -2.79 4.71
CA ILE A 15 -0.86 -3.59 5.91
C ILE A 15 -0.34 -2.95 7.20
N PRO A 16 0.95 -2.53 7.32
CA PRO A 16 1.42 -1.89 8.54
C PRO A 16 0.69 -0.59 8.85
N VAL A 17 0.37 0.21 7.84
CA VAL A 17 -0.36 1.47 8.01
C VAL A 17 -1.78 1.20 8.49
N THR A 18 -2.52 0.35 7.79
CA THR A 18 -3.89 -0.03 8.16
C THR A 18 -3.97 -0.60 9.59
N LEU A 19 -3.04 -1.46 9.96
CA LEU A 19 -2.98 -2.02 11.30
C LEU A 19 -2.55 -0.98 12.35
N SER A 20 -1.72 0.00 12.00
CA SER A 20 -1.35 1.07 12.93
C SER A 20 -2.53 1.98 13.28
N GLU A 21 -3.50 2.11 12.38
CA GLU A 21 -4.71 2.90 12.57
C GLU A 21 -5.87 2.11 13.19
N TYR A 22 -5.68 0.79 13.44
CA TYR A 22 -6.72 -0.06 14.01
C TYR A 22 -7.08 0.39 15.44
N ARG A 23 -8.35 0.66 15.67
CA ARG A 23 -8.82 1.29 16.90
C ARG A 23 -9.00 0.29 18.03
N PHE A 24 -8.57 0.66 19.24
CA PHE A 24 -8.82 -0.11 20.47
C PHE A 24 -9.81 0.66 21.34
N ASP A 25 -11.05 0.18 21.43
CA ASP A 25 -12.07 0.71 22.34
C ASP A 25 -12.24 -0.22 23.56
N ASN A 26 -11.81 -1.49 23.46
CA ASN A 26 -11.95 -2.50 24.50
C ASN A 26 -10.97 -3.68 24.28
N GLU A 27 -10.90 -4.59 25.25
CA GLU A 27 -10.01 -5.77 25.21
C GLU A 27 -10.27 -6.71 24.00
N LYS A 28 -11.50 -6.77 23.50
CA LYS A 28 -11.81 -7.59 22.33
C LYS A 28 -11.09 -7.08 21.09
N ASP A 29 -11.01 -5.76 20.91
CA ASP A 29 -10.36 -5.16 19.74
C ASP A 29 -8.86 -5.47 19.71
N ILE A 30 -8.22 -5.56 20.89
CA ILE A 30 -6.82 -5.99 21.02
C ILE A 30 -6.66 -7.43 20.54
N LYS A 31 -7.55 -8.32 20.95
CA LYS A 31 -7.52 -9.74 20.55
C LYS A 31 -7.77 -9.90 19.05
N ASP A 32 -8.70 -9.13 18.50
CA ASP A 32 -9.00 -9.12 17.07
C ASP A 32 -7.78 -8.61 16.27
N TYR A 33 -7.15 -7.52 16.71
CA TYR A 33 -5.91 -7.02 16.14
C TYR A 33 -4.79 -8.07 16.14
N LEU A 34 -4.51 -8.70 17.27
CA LEU A 34 -3.48 -9.73 17.36
C LEU A 34 -3.80 -10.94 16.46
N SER A 35 -5.08 -11.26 16.29
CA SER A 35 -5.52 -12.27 15.33
C SER A 35 -5.24 -11.88 13.89
N LEU A 36 -5.45 -10.61 13.51
CA LEU A 36 -5.13 -10.09 12.19
C LEU A 36 -3.61 -10.12 11.94
N VAL A 37 -2.81 -9.65 12.89
CA VAL A 37 -1.34 -9.72 12.78
C VAL A 37 -0.86 -11.17 12.59
N ASN A 38 -1.45 -12.11 13.31
CA ASN A 38 -1.09 -13.53 13.18
C ASN A 38 -1.46 -14.13 11.82
N GLN A 39 -2.35 -13.52 11.05
CA GLN A 39 -2.77 -13.98 9.72
C GLN A 39 -1.90 -13.43 8.56
N ILE A 40 -1.02 -12.47 8.81
CA ILE A 40 -0.17 -11.87 7.77
C ILE A 40 0.63 -12.94 6.98
N PRO A 41 1.25 -13.96 7.61
CA PRO A 41 1.96 -14.99 6.84
C PRO A 41 1.08 -15.74 5.84
N GLU A 42 -0.14 -16.07 6.23
CA GLU A 42 -1.11 -16.75 5.36
C GLU A 42 -1.54 -15.84 4.22
N LEU A 43 -1.81 -14.57 4.49
CA LEU A 43 -2.14 -13.59 3.47
C LEU A 43 -1.02 -13.47 2.42
N PHE A 44 0.25 -13.39 2.84
CA PHE A 44 1.36 -13.31 1.89
C PHE A 44 1.55 -14.61 1.10
N THR A 45 1.24 -15.77 1.67
CA THR A 45 1.20 -17.02 0.92
C THR A 45 0.16 -16.96 -0.19
N GLN A 46 -1.05 -16.52 0.11
CA GLN A 46 -2.13 -16.35 -0.87
C GLN A 46 -1.78 -15.31 -1.96
N VAL A 47 -1.09 -14.24 -1.59
CA VAL A 47 -0.59 -13.23 -2.55
C VAL A 47 0.44 -13.85 -3.50
N LEU A 48 1.34 -14.67 -3.01
CA LEU A 48 2.34 -15.35 -3.83
C LEU A 48 1.70 -16.38 -4.77
N ASP A 49 0.72 -17.15 -4.29
CA ASP A 49 -0.04 -18.09 -5.12
C ASP A 49 -0.78 -17.34 -6.24
N PHE A 50 -1.40 -16.19 -5.93
CA PHE A 50 -2.06 -15.33 -6.91
C PHE A 50 -1.07 -14.76 -7.95
N GLU A 51 0.12 -14.34 -7.53
CA GLU A 51 1.16 -13.88 -8.45
C GLU A 51 1.68 -15.01 -9.35
N GLU A 52 1.73 -16.23 -8.86
CA GLU A 52 2.06 -17.39 -9.70
C GLU A 52 0.98 -17.65 -10.76
N GLU A 53 -0.30 -17.57 -10.38
CA GLU A 53 -1.42 -17.67 -11.34
C GLU A 53 -1.38 -16.55 -12.39
N ARG A 54 -1.11 -15.30 -11.97
CA ARG A 54 -0.94 -14.17 -12.90
C ARG A 54 0.19 -14.42 -13.89
N ARG A 55 1.33 -14.88 -13.41
CA ARG A 55 2.49 -15.21 -14.25
C ARG A 55 2.18 -16.31 -15.26
N ASN A 56 1.45 -17.34 -14.85
CA ASN A 56 1.00 -18.41 -15.73
C ASN A 56 0.02 -17.92 -16.82
N ALA A 57 -0.63 -16.77 -16.57
CA ALA A 57 -1.49 -16.07 -17.53
C ALA A 57 -0.76 -14.97 -18.32
N ASP A 58 0.60 -14.92 -18.29
CA ASP A 58 1.43 -13.88 -18.89
C ASP A 58 1.14 -12.45 -18.38
N ILE A 59 0.58 -12.34 -17.18
CA ILE A 59 0.30 -11.05 -16.51
C ILE A 59 1.37 -10.84 -15.44
N VAL A 60 2.40 -10.08 -15.76
CA VAL A 60 3.52 -9.81 -14.85
C VAL A 60 3.56 -8.36 -14.42
N SER A 61 3.97 -8.12 -13.19
CA SER A 61 4.24 -6.77 -12.71
C SER A 61 5.55 -6.25 -13.32
N PRO A 62 5.63 -4.96 -13.72
CA PRO A 62 6.88 -4.38 -14.20
C PRO A 62 8.02 -4.50 -13.18
N ASP A 63 9.25 -4.68 -13.64
CA ASP A 63 10.42 -4.87 -12.78
C ASP A 63 10.61 -3.72 -11.78
N PHE A 64 10.34 -2.48 -12.18
CA PHE A 64 10.44 -1.33 -11.27
C PHE A 64 9.42 -1.41 -10.12
N VAL A 65 8.19 -1.91 -10.37
CA VAL A 65 7.16 -2.09 -9.32
C VAL A 65 7.64 -3.12 -8.29
N ILE A 66 8.23 -4.22 -8.76
CA ILE A 66 8.77 -5.26 -7.87
C ILE A 66 9.98 -4.73 -7.09
N SER A 67 10.87 -3.96 -7.75
CA SER A 67 12.02 -3.33 -7.09
C SER A 67 11.58 -2.38 -5.99
N ASP A 68 10.64 -1.48 -6.27
CA ASP A 68 10.10 -0.53 -5.30
C ASP A 68 9.43 -1.26 -4.12
N THR A 69 8.71 -2.35 -4.39
CA THR A 69 8.10 -3.19 -3.34
C THR A 69 9.17 -3.85 -2.45
N ILE A 70 10.26 -4.35 -3.04
CA ILE A 70 11.38 -4.92 -2.28
C ILE A 70 12.03 -3.84 -1.39
N ASP A 71 12.17 -2.62 -1.89
CA ASP A 71 12.73 -1.50 -1.11
C ASP A 71 11.80 -1.12 0.06
N GLN A 72 10.50 -1.10 -0.13
CA GLN A 72 9.52 -0.90 0.95
C GLN A 72 9.59 -2.00 2.01
N ILE A 73 9.68 -3.27 1.58
CA ILE A 73 9.88 -4.40 2.49
C ILE A 73 11.17 -4.24 3.29
N ASN A 74 12.27 -3.85 2.64
CA ASN A 74 13.54 -3.60 3.31
C ASN A 74 13.43 -2.46 4.34
N GLN A 75 12.72 -1.38 4.03
CA GLN A 75 12.49 -0.29 4.98
C GLN A 75 11.72 -0.77 6.21
N PHE A 76 10.67 -1.57 6.02
CA PHE A 76 9.90 -2.15 7.12
C PHE A 76 10.75 -3.08 8.00
N LEU A 77 11.55 -3.96 7.39
CA LEU A 77 12.40 -4.93 8.09
C LEU A 77 13.61 -4.27 8.79
N ASN A 78 14.12 -3.17 8.26
CA ASN A 78 15.27 -2.43 8.84
C ASN A 78 14.87 -1.53 10.00
N ALA A 79 13.58 -1.26 10.22
CA ALA A 79 13.14 -0.63 11.44
C ALA A 79 13.54 -1.52 12.63
N SER A 80 14.20 -0.96 13.63
CA SER A 80 14.49 -1.73 14.85
C SER A 80 13.17 -2.22 15.47
N GLU A 81 13.22 -3.34 16.18
CA GLU A 81 12.01 -3.87 16.83
C GLU A 81 11.29 -2.81 17.68
N GLU A 82 12.06 -1.94 18.33
CA GLU A 82 11.55 -0.86 19.17
C GLU A 82 10.91 0.29 18.36
N ASN A 83 11.40 0.57 17.15
CA ASN A 83 10.92 1.64 16.27
C ASN A 83 10.03 1.10 15.13
N ASN A 84 9.52 -0.10 15.25
CA ASN A 84 8.61 -0.65 14.27
C ASN A 84 7.20 -0.07 14.46
N LEU A 85 6.59 0.39 13.38
CA LEU A 85 5.27 1.02 13.39
C LEU A 85 4.19 0.17 14.10
N LEU A 86 4.23 -1.16 13.92
CA LEU A 86 3.26 -2.07 14.55
C LEU A 86 3.53 -2.28 16.04
N VAL A 87 4.73 -1.99 16.53
CA VAL A 87 5.06 -2.02 17.96
C VAL A 87 4.68 -0.71 18.62
N GLU A 88 5.21 0.41 18.12
CA GLU A 88 4.98 1.74 18.70
C GLU A 88 3.49 2.08 18.74
N SER A 89 2.79 1.97 17.60
CA SER A 89 1.36 2.30 17.52
C SER A 89 0.48 1.38 18.36
N PHE A 90 0.89 0.12 18.57
CA PHE A 90 0.19 -0.81 19.44
C PHE A 90 0.33 -0.39 20.91
N GLU A 91 1.54 -0.06 21.35
CA GLU A 91 1.83 0.36 22.73
C GLU A 91 1.11 1.69 23.06
N GLU A 92 1.18 2.69 22.16
CA GLU A 92 0.46 3.95 22.35
C GLU A 92 -1.05 3.77 22.52
N ARG A 93 -1.66 2.88 21.71
CA ARG A 93 -3.09 2.59 21.80
C ARG A 93 -3.45 1.82 23.07
N LEU A 94 -2.60 0.89 23.52
CA LEU A 94 -2.77 0.19 24.78
C LEU A 94 -2.71 1.14 25.98
N ASP A 95 -1.77 2.09 25.95
CA ASP A 95 -1.59 3.05 27.04
C ASP A 95 -2.83 3.95 27.19
N SER A 96 -3.54 4.22 26.11
CA SER A 96 -4.78 5.01 26.13
C SER A 96 -5.98 4.28 26.77
N LEU A 97 -5.89 2.97 27.06
CA LEU A 97 -6.96 2.18 27.66
C LEU A 97 -6.83 2.13 29.18
N ASP A 98 -7.69 2.88 29.87
CA ASP A 98 -7.77 2.91 31.34
C ASP A 98 -8.40 1.63 31.95
N THR A 99 -9.00 0.79 31.10
CA THR A 99 -9.74 -0.42 31.56
C THR A 99 -8.85 -1.62 31.81
N LEU A 100 -7.58 -1.58 31.43
CA LEU A 100 -6.61 -2.67 31.58
C LEU A 100 -5.64 -2.38 32.73
N SER A 101 -5.26 -3.43 33.44
CA SER A 101 -4.16 -3.35 34.40
C SER A 101 -2.80 -3.30 33.68
N GLU A 102 -1.77 -2.78 34.35
CA GLU A 102 -0.41 -2.72 33.80
C GLU A 102 0.13 -4.11 33.43
N ASP A 103 -0.20 -5.14 34.21
CA ASP A 103 0.18 -6.54 33.95
C ASP A 103 -0.49 -7.05 32.64
N GLN A 104 -1.75 -6.68 32.42
CA GLN A 104 -2.45 -7.03 31.16
C GLN A 104 -1.84 -6.30 29.96
N LYS A 105 -1.56 -5.00 30.09
CA LYS A 105 -0.90 -4.22 29.04
C LYS A 105 0.47 -4.82 28.69
N ALA A 106 1.29 -5.11 29.70
CA ALA A 106 2.59 -5.75 29.50
C ALA A 106 2.48 -7.12 28.80
N SER A 107 1.47 -7.91 29.14
CA SER A 107 1.23 -9.21 28.52
C SER A 107 0.84 -9.07 27.03
N TYR A 108 -0.04 -8.10 26.71
CA TYR A 108 -0.42 -7.84 25.31
C TYR A 108 0.74 -7.27 24.47
N THR A 109 1.52 -6.35 25.03
CA THR A 109 2.74 -5.83 24.39
C THR A 109 3.73 -6.95 24.08
N ALA A 110 4.01 -7.83 25.05
CA ALA A 110 4.91 -8.97 24.85
C ALA A 110 4.39 -9.90 23.74
N ASN A 111 3.08 -10.17 23.71
CA ASN A 111 2.47 -11.01 22.69
C ASN A 111 2.56 -10.35 21.29
N ASN A 112 2.29 -9.05 21.17
CA ASN A 112 2.43 -8.33 19.90
C ASN A 112 3.87 -8.41 19.38
N ARG A 113 4.87 -8.12 20.24
CA ARG A 113 6.29 -8.22 19.86
C ARG A 113 6.67 -9.63 19.41
N LEU A 114 6.21 -10.66 20.09
CA LEU A 114 6.45 -12.05 19.69
C LEU A 114 5.81 -12.38 18.32
N LEU A 115 4.60 -11.91 18.04
CA LEU A 115 3.96 -12.10 16.74
C LEU A 115 4.74 -11.39 15.63
N ILE A 116 5.16 -10.16 15.87
CA ILE A 116 5.92 -9.39 14.87
C ILE A 116 7.26 -10.08 14.58
N THR A 117 8.03 -10.43 15.60
CA THR A 117 9.35 -11.03 15.44
C THR A 117 9.29 -12.43 14.84
N ASN A 118 8.34 -13.27 15.28
CA ASN A 118 8.33 -14.69 14.90
C ASN A 118 7.40 -15.01 13.73
N LYS A 119 6.53 -14.09 13.32
CA LYS A 119 5.56 -14.31 12.25
C LYS A 119 5.66 -13.26 11.15
N VAL A 120 5.56 -11.98 11.51
CA VAL A 120 5.49 -10.90 10.53
C VAL A 120 6.83 -10.73 9.81
N PHE A 121 7.92 -10.56 10.54
CA PHE A 121 9.24 -10.40 9.91
C PHE A 121 9.63 -11.59 9.03
N PRO A 122 9.50 -12.84 9.45
CA PRO A 122 9.75 -13.98 8.57
C PRO A 122 8.84 -14.00 7.32
N ALA A 123 7.58 -13.57 7.44
CA ALA A 123 6.67 -13.50 6.30
C ALA A 123 7.12 -12.45 5.27
N TYR A 124 7.56 -11.27 5.73
CA TYR A 124 8.12 -10.23 4.86
C TYR A 124 9.43 -10.67 4.21
N GLU A 125 10.32 -11.35 4.93
CA GLU A 125 11.55 -11.92 4.35
C GLU A 125 11.24 -12.99 3.30
N HIS A 126 10.24 -13.82 3.55
CA HIS A 126 9.80 -14.83 2.58
C HIS A 126 9.23 -14.16 1.32
N LEU A 127 8.34 -13.19 1.47
CA LEU A 127 7.78 -12.42 0.37
C LEU A 127 8.89 -11.75 -0.46
N LYS A 128 9.83 -11.06 0.19
CA LYS A 128 10.98 -10.44 -0.47
C LYS A 128 11.77 -11.45 -1.30
N THR A 129 12.09 -12.59 -0.71
CA THR A 129 12.87 -13.65 -1.39
C THR A 129 12.13 -14.17 -2.63
N ALA A 130 10.83 -14.41 -2.51
CA ALA A 130 10.00 -14.86 -3.63
C ALA A 130 9.94 -13.82 -4.77
N LEU A 131 9.83 -12.53 -4.43
CA LEU A 131 9.84 -11.45 -5.41
C LEU A 131 11.20 -11.30 -6.11
N GLN A 132 12.32 -11.47 -5.39
CA GLN A 132 13.66 -11.44 -5.97
C GLN A 132 13.89 -12.59 -6.98
N VAL A 133 13.36 -13.77 -6.71
CA VAL A 133 13.41 -14.89 -7.65
C VAL A 133 12.56 -14.61 -8.89
N SER A 134 11.47 -13.90 -8.73
CA SER A 134 10.54 -13.53 -9.82
C SER A 134 11.18 -12.59 -10.83
N THR A 135 11.96 -11.60 -10.40
CA THR A 135 12.67 -10.65 -11.28
C THR A 135 13.82 -11.31 -12.07
N GLY A 136 14.37 -12.43 -11.59
CA GLY A 136 15.43 -13.19 -12.28
C GLY A 136 14.92 -14.15 -13.34
N SER A 137 13.65 -14.46 -13.36
CA SER A 137 13.04 -15.33 -14.37
C SER A 137 12.73 -14.50 -15.61
N LYS A 138 13.52 -14.69 -16.66
CA LYS A 138 13.28 -14.10 -17.99
C LYS A 138 11.93 -14.58 -18.55
N HIS A 139 10.82 -13.98 -18.12
CA HIS A 139 9.69 -13.80 -19.00
C HIS A 139 9.98 -12.56 -19.85
N THR A 140 11.00 -12.67 -20.68
CA THR A 140 11.05 -11.86 -21.88
C THR A 140 9.88 -12.36 -22.73
N THR A 141 8.74 -11.70 -22.66
CA THR A 141 7.91 -11.64 -23.83
C THR A 141 8.85 -11.27 -24.98
N SER A 142 8.93 -12.13 -25.99
CA SER A 142 9.85 -12.00 -27.13
C SER A 142 9.55 -10.81 -28.02
N ASP A 143 8.75 -9.88 -27.54
CA ASP A 143 8.54 -8.57 -28.12
C ASP A 143 9.14 -7.53 -27.16
N ASN A 144 10.28 -6.99 -27.55
CA ASN A 144 11.06 -5.98 -26.86
C ASN A 144 10.36 -4.61 -26.84
N SER A 145 9.04 -4.59 -26.92
CA SER A 145 8.21 -3.40 -26.72
C SER A 145 8.04 -3.19 -25.24
N THR A 146 8.90 -2.39 -24.66
CA THR A 146 8.68 -1.71 -23.38
C THR A 146 7.45 -0.81 -23.52
N LYS A 147 6.27 -1.41 -23.49
CA LYS A 147 5.03 -0.64 -23.34
C LYS A 147 5.00 -0.13 -21.91
N GLU A 148 5.58 1.04 -21.71
CA GLU A 148 5.67 1.68 -20.39
C GLU A 148 4.42 2.51 -20.07
N ARG A 149 3.57 2.76 -21.08
CA ARG A 149 2.43 3.66 -20.96
C ARG A 149 1.13 2.93 -21.30
N LEU A 150 0.08 3.25 -20.55
CA LEU A 150 -1.24 2.68 -20.79
C LEU A 150 -1.73 2.89 -22.24
N CYS A 151 -1.41 4.04 -22.85
CA CYS A 151 -1.80 4.36 -24.24
C CYS A 151 -1.11 3.50 -25.32
N GLU A 152 -0.09 2.74 -24.96
CA GLU A 152 0.63 1.83 -25.87
C GLU A 152 -0.01 0.44 -25.97
N TYR A 153 -0.96 0.15 -25.08
CA TYR A 153 -1.76 -1.07 -25.14
C TYR A 153 -2.95 -0.89 -26.10
N GLU A 154 -3.31 -1.95 -26.80
CA GLU A 154 -4.40 -1.94 -27.79
C GLU A 154 -5.71 -1.35 -27.26
N ASN A 155 -6.08 -1.69 -26.01
CA ASN A 155 -7.30 -1.21 -25.33
C ASN A 155 -6.99 -0.18 -24.22
N GLY A 156 -5.80 0.39 -24.20
CA GLY A 156 -5.35 1.26 -23.12
C GLY A 156 -6.18 2.54 -22.97
N GLN A 157 -6.62 3.11 -24.09
CA GLN A 157 -7.48 4.30 -24.07
C GLN A 157 -8.88 4.00 -23.53
N ASP A 158 -9.47 2.87 -23.92
CA ASP A 158 -10.79 2.46 -23.45
C ASP A 158 -10.75 2.09 -21.96
N TYR A 159 -9.65 1.47 -21.52
CA TYR A 159 -9.43 1.22 -20.11
C TYR A 159 -9.28 2.51 -19.29
N TYR A 160 -8.57 3.51 -19.82
CA TYR A 160 -8.46 4.81 -19.16
C TYR A 160 -9.82 5.52 -19.03
N ARG A 161 -10.65 5.47 -20.07
CA ARG A 161 -12.03 5.99 -20.00
C ARG A 161 -12.88 5.25 -18.97
N PHE A 162 -12.72 3.91 -18.90
CA PHE A 162 -13.36 3.12 -17.86
C PHE A 162 -12.94 3.56 -16.45
N LEU A 163 -11.64 3.82 -16.23
CA LEU A 163 -11.15 4.35 -14.93
C LEU A 163 -11.72 5.73 -14.61
N LEU A 164 -11.81 6.63 -15.59
CA LEU A 164 -12.43 7.94 -15.37
C LEU A 164 -13.90 7.80 -14.95
N GLN A 165 -14.62 6.83 -15.53
CA GLN A 165 -16.02 6.59 -15.20
C GLN A 165 -16.18 5.89 -13.84
N SER A 166 -15.37 4.85 -13.57
CA SER A 166 -15.51 4.03 -12.36
C SER A 166 -14.94 4.69 -11.11
N ASP A 167 -13.77 5.31 -11.23
CA ASP A 167 -13.02 5.79 -10.07
C ASP A 167 -13.24 7.29 -9.82
N VAL A 168 -13.35 8.07 -10.90
CA VAL A 168 -13.59 9.52 -10.81
C VAL A 168 -15.09 9.84 -10.88
N GLY A 169 -15.90 8.95 -11.47
CA GLY A 169 -17.34 9.13 -11.60
C GLY A 169 -17.75 10.17 -12.66
N THR A 170 -16.94 10.32 -13.72
CA THR A 170 -17.22 11.27 -14.81
C THR A 170 -17.36 10.57 -16.16
N ASP A 171 -18.32 11.04 -16.97
CA ASP A 171 -18.48 10.62 -18.38
C ASP A 171 -17.69 11.51 -19.36
N MET A 172 -16.91 12.48 -18.85
CA MET A 172 -16.10 13.37 -19.67
C MET A 172 -14.98 12.59 -20.35
N SER A 173 -14.66 12.98 -21.59
CA SER A 173 -13.45 12.50 -22.25
C SER A 173 -12.18 13.00 -21.55
N PRO A 174 -11.03 12.34 -21.75
CA PRO A 174 -9.75 12.84 -21.21
C PRO A 174 -9.45 14.29 -21.61
N GLU A 175 -9.76 14.68 -22.83
CA GLU A 175 -9.56 16.03 -23.36
C GLU A 175 -10.48 17.06 -22.66
N GLU A 176 -11.72 16.69 -22.40
CA GLU A 176 -12.64 17.53 -21.64
C GLU A 176 -12.21 17.68 -20.17
N CYS A 177 -11.71 16.60 -19.56
CA CYS A 177 -11.12 16.62 -18.22
C CYS A 177 -9.93 17.57 -18.15
N ILE A 178 -9.00 17.49 -19.11
CA ILE A 178 -7.83 18.39 -19.19
C ILE A 178 -8.30 19.85 -19.30
N THR A 179 -9.24 20.13 -20.19
CA THR A 179 -9.78 21.49 -20.39
C THR A 179 -10.41 22.04 -19.11
N ALA A 180 -11.19 21.22 -18.42
CA ALA A 180 -11.82 21.58 -17.13
C ALA A 180 -10.76 21.87 -16.05
N LEU A 181 -9.75 20.99 -15.92
CA LEU A 181 -8.67 21.15 -14.95
C LEU A 181 -7.81 22.39 -15.24
N GLU A 182 -7.47 22.66 -16.51
CA GLU A 182 -6.75 23.88 -16.88
C GLU A 182 -7.54 25.15 -16.56
N THR A 183 -8.84 25.13 -16.77
CA THR A 183 -9.73 26.26 -16.45
C THR A 183 -9.75 26.47 -14.93
N GLN A 184 -9.96 25.42 -14.18
CA GLN A 184 -9.97 25.47 -12.72
C GLN A 184 -8.63 25.94 -12.15
N LEU A 185 -7.51 25.47 -12.71
CA LEU A 185 -6.18 25.90 -12.31
C LEU A 185 -5.99 27.41 -12.52
N LYS A 186 -6.38 27.92 -13.69
CA LYS A 186 -6.30 29.36 -14.01
C LYS A 186 -7.13 30.21 -13.04
N ASP A 187 -8.33 29.76 -12.72
CA ASP A 187 -9.21 30.45 -11.80
C ASP A 187 -8.69 30.39 -10.34
N THR A 188 -8.14 29.25 -9.93
CA THR A 188 -7.50 29.11 -8.61
C THR A 188 -6.28 30.03 -8.48
N ILE A 189 -5.41 30.08 -9.50
CA ILE A 189 -4.24 31.00 -9.50
C ILE A 189 -4.69 32.46 -9.40
N LYS A 190 -5.74 32.87 -10.11
CA LYS A 190 -6.30 34.23 -10.00
C LYS A 190 -6.82 34.53 -8.60
N ALA A 191 -7.58 33.58 -8.01
CA ALA A 191 -8.13 33.74 -6.68
C ALA A 191 -7.02 33.85 -5.61
N VAL A 192 -6.00 33.00 -5.68
CA VAL A 192 -4.84 33.04 -4.77
C VAL A 192 -4.06 34.34 -4.94
N SER A 193 -3.80 34.78 -6.18
CA SER A 193 -3.09 36.04 -6.46
C SER A 193 -3.86 37.25 -5.88
N TYR A 194 -5.19 37.25 -6.00
CA TYR A 194 -6.03 38.31 -5.45
C TYR A 194 -5.97 38.35 -3.91
N THR A 195 -6.06 37.19 -3.26
CA THR A 195 -5.99 37.12 -1.79
C THR A 195 -4.61 37.49 -1.27
N HIS A 196 -3.53 37.14 -1.98
CA HIS A 196 -2.17 37.46 -1.61
C HIS A 196 -1.87 38.95 -1.74
N LEU A 197 -2.30 39.60 -2.81
CA LEU A 197 -2.17 41.05 -2.99
C LEU A 197 -2.91 41.83 -1.89
N ARG A 198 -4.11 41.40 -1.53
CA ARG A 198 -4.93 42.04 -0.51
C ARG A 198 -4.36 41.89 0.91
N ALA A 199 -3.67 40.79 1.20
CA ALA A 199 -3.00 40.56 2.49
C ALA A 199 -1.75 41.45 2.69
N HIS A 200 -1.20 42.03 1.63
CA HIS A 200 -0.05 42.95 1.70
C HIS A 200 -0.47 44.44 1.71
N GLU A 201 -1.76 44.75 1.52
CA GLU A 201 -2.28 46.13 1.56
C GLU A 201 -2.87 46.52 2.94
N THR A 202 -2.89 45.61 3.91
CA THR A 202 -3.32 45.83 5.30
C THR A 202 -2.16 45.70 6.26
#